data_4931d4ff79f33cea99395d5a9f02eb9b
#
_entry.id   4931d4ff79f33cea99395d5a9f02eb9b
#
_cell.length_a   1.000
_cell.length_b   1.000
_cell.length_c   1.000
_cell.angle_alpha   90.00
_cell.angle_beta   90.00
_cell.angle_gamma   90.00
#
_symmetry.space_group_name_H-M   'P 1'
#
loop_
_entity.id
_entity.type
_entity.pdbx_description
1 polymer ?
#
loop_
_entity_poly.entity_id
_entity_poly.type
_entity_poly.pdbx_seq_one_letter_code
_entity_poly.pdbx_strand_id
1 'polypeptide(L)'
;MKFRITKSLLDAWYWSFKLEDGYDTFMKVLNREPIQPTTKMLKGTQFENCVNGVLDGNPIPEDHEWSRGVSTMAEYLDGSQQQVNLGREITVDGVTFLVHGILDYLRAGVVYDCKFTSNYHLNKYLHSSQHILYLYLVPEARRFEYCVSNGTDVFWEKYPRYIVPEPDEIIRDFMRYLDKQNLVDIYTKNWEVSSYGKLEQIYTGRA
;
A
#
# COMPACT_ATOMS: atom_id res chain seq x y z
N MET A 1 0.62 0.71 -25.34
CA MET A 1 -0.33 0.56 -24.25
C MET A 1 0.43 0.49 -22.94
N LYS A 2 -0.14 1.00 -21.88
CA LYS A 2 0.46 1.06 -20.54
C LYS A 2 -0.56 0.58 -19.52
N PHE A 3 -0.15 -0.25 -18.56
CA PHE A 3 -1.06 -0.86 -17.60
C PHE A 3 -0.67 -0.49 -16.17
N ARG A 4 -1.66 -0.35 -15.28
CA ARG A 4 -1.42 0.05 -13.90
C ARG A 4 -1.14 -1.16 -13.02
N ILE A 5 -0.11 -1.04 -12.19
CA ILE A 5 0.20 -1.96 -11.08
C ILE A 5 0.05 -1.20 -9.77
N THR A 6 -0.69 -1.78 -8.81
CA THR A 6 -0.86 -1.22 -7.47
C THR A 6 -0.60 -2.29 -6.41
N LYS A 7 -0.27 -1.85 -5.21
CA LYS A 7 -0.17 -2.72 -4.04
C LYS A 7 -1.44 -3.56 -3.84
N SER A 8 -2.61 -2.94 -3.92
CA SER A 8 -3.88 -3.63 -3.70
C SER A 8 -4.13 -4.76 -4.70
N LEU A 9 -3.73 -4.58 -5.96
CA LEU A 9 -3.85 -5.61 -6.99
C LEU A 9 -2.92 -6.80 -6.71
N LEU A 10 -1.64 -6.52 -6.41
CA LEU A 10 -0.67 -7.58 -6.11
C LEU A 10 -0.96 -8.29 -4.79
N ASP A 11 -1.43 -7.58 -3.77
CA ASP A 11 -1.85 -8.19 -2.51
C ASP A 11 -3.07 -9.11 -2.72
N ALA A 12 -4.09 -8.66 -3.49
CA ALA A 12 -5.25 -9.50 -3.78
C ALA A 12 -4.85 -10.78 -4.53
N TRP A 13 -3.92 -10.66 -5.50
CA TRP A 13 -3.34 -11.81 -6.18
C TRP A 13 -2.59 -12.74 -5.20
N TYR A 14 -1.70 -12.20 -4.35
CA TYR A 14 -0.97 -13.00 -3.35
C TYR A 14 -1.91 -13.75 -2.40
N TRP A 15 -2.94 -13.08 -1.89
CA TRP A 15 -3.90 -13.66 -0.96
C TRP A 15 -4.86 -14.64 -1.62
N SER A 16 -5.00 -14.61 -2.96
CA SER A 16 -5.83 -15.59 -3.70
C SER A 16 -5.40 -17.05 -3.50
N PHE A 17 -4.12 -17.26 -3.13
CA PHE A 17 -3.57 -18.60 -2.84
C PHE A 17 -3.57 -18.97 -1.35
N LYS A 18 -3.90 -18.03 -0.46
CA LYS A 18 -3.73 -18.18 0.98
C LYS A 18 -5.03 -18.24 1.75
N LEU A 19 -6.09 -17.68 1.19
CA LEU A 19 -7.39 -17.56 1.84
C LEU A 19 -8.45 -18.34 1.06
N GLU A 20 -9.42 -18.90 1.76
CA GLU A 20 -10.53 -19.67 1.18
C GLU A 20 -11.31 -18.84 0.15
N ASP A 21 -11.65 -17.57 0.47
CA ASP A 21 -12.33 -16.63 -0.42
C ASP A 21 -11.36 -15.73 -1.21
N GLY A 22 -10.08 -16.07 -1.21
CA GLY A 22 -9.03 -15.21 -1.77
C GLY A 22 -9.16 -15.01 -3.27
N TYR A 23 -9.53 -16.05 -4.00
CA TYR A 23 -9.72 -15.98 -5.45
C TYR A 23 -10.87 -15.07 -5.83
N ASP A 24 -12.01 -15.17 -5.16
CA ASP A 24 -13.18 -14.32 -5.41
C ASP A 24 -12.87 -12.84 -5.13
N THR A 25 -12.12 -12.58 -4.05
CA THR A 25 -11.64 -11.24 -3.73
C THR A 25 -10.69 -10.71 -4.81
N PHE A 26 -9.75 -11.54 -5.27
CA PHE A 26 -8.85 -11.18 -6.37
C PHE A 26 -9.63 -10.86 -7.66
N MET A 27 -10.62 -11.67 -8.03
CA MET A 27 -11.44 -11.42 -9.22
C MET A 27 -12.23 -10.11 -9.12
N LYS A 28 -12.76 -9.75 -7.95
CA LYS A 28 -13.38 -8.43 -7.72
C LYS A 28 -12.38 -7.30 -7.93
N VAL A 29 -11.17 -7.39 -7.35
CA VAL A 29 -10.12 -6.39 -7.56
C VAL A 29 -9.74 -6.29 -9.02
N LEU A 30 -9.53 -7.42 -9.70
CA LEU A 30 -9.15 -7.46 -11.11
C LEU A 30 -10.21 -6.83 -12.01
N ASN A 31 -11.49 -7.01 -11.68
CA ASN A 31 -12.63 -6.38 -12.35
C ASN A 31 -12.91 -4.94 -11.91
N ARG A 32 -12.15 -4.38 -10.95
CA ARG A 32 -12.39 -3.06 -10.38
C ARG A 32 -13.74 -2.94 -9.67
N GLU A 33 -14.26 -4.03 -9.16
CA GLU A 33 -15.50 -4.08 -8.40
C GLU A 33 -15.28 -3.58 -6.96
N PRO A 34 -16.27 -2.94 -6.34
CA PRO A 34 -16.19 -2.51 -4.95
C PRO A 34 -16.04 -3.72 -4.01
N ILE A 35 -15.10 -3.61 -3.05
CA ILE A 35 -14.92 -4.59 -1.98
C ILE A 35 -15.46 -3.98 -0.68
N GLN A 36 -16.32 -4.74 0.00
CA GLN A 36 -16.78 -4.34 1.32
C GLN A 36 -15.61 -4.43 2.33
N PRO A 37 -15.29 -3.33 3.04
CA PRO A 37 -14.21 -3.36 4.01
C PRO A 37 -14.55 -4.28 5.18
N THR A 38 -13.60 -5.09 5.58
CA THR A 38 -13.73 -5.93 6.78
C THR A 38 -13.64 -5.07 8.05
N THR A 39 -14.14 -5.58 9.17
CA THR A 39 -13.99 -4.91 10.48
C THR A 39 -12.53 -4.60 10.81
N LYS A 40 -11.60 -5.47 10.40
CA LYS A 40 -10.15 -5.23 10.58
C LYS A 40 -9.65 -4.05 9.75
N MET A 41 -10.10 -3.93 8.50
CA MET A 41 -9.75 -2.80 7.63
C MET A 41 -10.31 -1.49 8.18
N LEU A 42 -11.57 -1.49 8.64
CA LEU A 42 -12.20 -0.31 9.24
C LEU A 42 -11.45 0.15 10.50
N LYS A 43 -11.06 -0.78 11.39
CA LYS A 43 -10.23 -0.46 12.56
C LYS A 43 -8.87 0.11 12.18
N GLY A 44 -8.23 -0.44 11.13
CA GLY A 44 -6.98 0.09 10.60
C GLY A 44 -7.11 1.53 10.14
N THR A 45 -8.14 1.83 9.33
CA THR A 45 -8.43 3.19 8.86
C THR A 45 -8.75 4.14 10.03
N GLN A 46 -9.54 3.69 11.02
CA GLN A 46 -9.83 4.51 12.19
C GLN A 46 -8.56 4.84 13.00
N PHE A 47 -7.69 3.85 13.21
CA PHE A 47 -6.43 4.06 13.91
C PHE A 47 -5.54 5.07 13.17
N GLU A 48 -5.36 4.91 11.85
CA GLU A 48 -4.60 5.83 11.00
C GLU A 48 -5.18 7.25 11.05
N ASN A 49 -6.51 7.39 11.00
CA ASN A 49 -7.18 8.68 11.12
C ASN A 49 -6.90 9.36 12.50
N CYS A 50 -6.82 8.57 13.58
CA CYS A 50 -6.42 9.12 14.89
C CYS A 50 -4.96 9.62 14.85
N VAL A 51 -4.05 8.87 14.24
CA VAL A 51 -2.64 9.30 14.09
C VAL A 51 -2.55 10.59 13.27
N ASN A 52 -3.23 10.66 12.13
CA ASN A 52 -3.29 11.85 11.27
C ASN A 52 -3.90 13.04 12.03
N GLY A 53 -4.96 12.83 12.80
CA GLY A 53 -5.57 13.86 13.63
C GLY A 53 -4.57 14.48 14.61
N VAL A 54 -3.76 13.66 15.27
CA VAL A 54 -2.72 14.16 16.20
C VAL A 54 -1.63 14.93 15.45
N LEU A 55 -1.19 14.43 14.30
CA LEU A 55 -0.22 15.14 13.43
C LEU A 55 -0.74 16.48 12.93
N ASP A 56 -2.05 16.60 12.75
CA ASP A 56 -2.74 17.83 12.35
C ASP A 56 -3.07 18.77 13.54
N GLY A 57 -2.58 18.44 14.75
CA GLY A 57 -2.74 19.26 15.95
C GLY A 57 -4.03 18.99 16.75
N ASN A 58 -4.76 17.92 16.46
CA ASN A 58 -5.95 17.51 17.21
C ASN A 58 -5.59 16.37 18.17
N PRO A 59 -5.32 16.62 19.44
CA PRO A 59 -4.89 15.59 20.38
C PRO A 59 -5.97 14.53 20.58
N ILE A 60 -5.54 13.26 20.70
CA ILE A 60 -6.45 12.18 21.10
C ILE A 60 -6.72 12.26 22.61
N PRO A 61 -7.98 12.03 23.07
CA PRO A 61 -8.29 11.99 24.49
C PRO A 61 -7.45 10.96 25.26
N GLU A 62 -7.02 11.29 26.47
CA GLU A 62 -6.16 10.40 27.28
C GLU A 62 -6.82 9.06 27.62
N ASP A 63 -8.15 9.05 27.79
CA ASP A 63 -8.96 7.88 28.08
C ASP A 63 -9.35 7.04 26.85
N HIS A 64 -8.95 7.47 25.65
CA HIS A 64 -9.21 6.71 24.44
C HIS A 64 -8.38 5.42 24.42
N GLU A 65 -9.00 4.29 24.04
CA GLU A 65 -8.38 2.95 24.05
C GLU A 65 -7.04 2.86 23.29
N TRP A 66 -6.79 3.75 22.33
CA TRP A 66 -5.58 3.79 21.49
C TRP A 66 -4.67 4.99 21.81
N SER A 67 -4.95 5.75 22.85
CA SER A 67 -4.26 7.00 23.18
C SER A 67 -2.73 6.82 23.15
N ARG A 68 -2.21 5.79 23.87
CA ARG A 68 -0.77 5.53 23.94
C ARG A 68 -0.16 5.17 22.59
N GLY A 69 -0.77 4.22 21.85
CA GLY A 69 -0.26 3.78 20.55
C GLY A 69 -0.29 4.89 19.50
N VAL A 70 -1.37 5.68 19.47
CA VAL A 70 -1.54 6.82 18.56
C VAL A 70 -0.52 7.91 18.87
N SER A 71 -0.37 8.33 20.14
CA SER A 71 0.58 9.38 20.52
C SER A 71 2.02 8.98 20.21
N THR A 72 2.42 7.74 20.54
CA THR A 72 3.76 7.22 20.23
C THR A 72 4.03 7.21 18.72
N MET A 73 3.05 6.80 17.92
CA MET A 73 3.19 6.74 16.47
C MET A 73 3.22 8.13 15.86
N ALA A 74 2.37 9.04 16.30
CA ALA A 74 2.35 10.44 15.84
C ALA A 74 3.67 11.16 16.16
N GLU A 75 4.21 11.00 17.38
CA GLU A 75 5.52 11.54 17.74
C GLU A 75 6.63 11.02 16.79
N TYR A 76 6.60 9.72 16.48
CA TYR A 76 7.59 9.12 15.57
C TYR A 76 7.46 9.63 14.13
N LEU A 77 6.25 9.92 13.67
CA LEU A 77 5.94 10.37 12.30
C LEU A 77 5.92 11.89 12.13
N ASP A 78 6.13 12.65 13.20
CA ASP A 78 6.09 14.11 13.17
C ASP A 78 7.01 14.70 12.09
N GLY A 79 6.52 15.74 11.40
CA GLY A 79 7.22 16.37 10.26
C GLY A 79 7.23 15.54 8.97
N SER A 80 6.48 14.42 8.88
CA SER A 80 6.33 13.66 7.65
C SER A 80 5.29 14.29 6.72
N GLN A 81 5.54 14.20 5.40
CA GLN A 81 4.50 14.43 4.39
C GLN A 81 3.50 13.28 4.43
N GLN A 82 2.21 13.58 4.45
CA GLN A 82 1.14 12.59 4.53
C GLN A 82 0.53 12.35 3.14
N GLN A 83 0.03 11.14 2.91
CA GLN A 83 -0.77 10.75 1.74
C GLN A 83 -0.13 11.14 0.40
N VAL A 84 1.16 10.81 0.23
CA VAL A 84 1.95 11.18 -0.96
C VAL A 84 1.58 10.28 -2.13
N ASN A 85 0.88 10.85 -3.13
CA ASN A 85 0.43 10.14 -4.32
C ASN A 85 1.53 10.12 -5.39
N LEU A 86 1.99 8.94 -5.79
CA LEU A 86 3.10 8.77 -6.74
C LEU A 86 2.80 7.73 -7.82
N GLY A 87 3.41 7.95 -8.98
CA GLY A 87 3.41 7.01 -10.10
C GLY A 87 4.76 6.98 -10.80
N ARG A 88 5.26 5.78 -11.12
CA ARG A 88 6.51 5.59 -11.86
C ARG A 88 6.39 4.46 -12.86
N GLU A 89 6.93 4.67 -14.06
CA GLU A 89 6.89 3.65 -15.13
C GLU A 89 8.03 2.63 -14.99
N ILE A 90 7.70 1.37 -15.30
CA ILE A 90 8.65 0.27 -15.45
C ILE A 90 8.31 -0.51 -16.72
N THR A 91 9.33 -0.97 -17.42
CA THR A 91 9.13 -1.88 -18.56
C THR A 91 9.61 -3.28 -18.19
N VAL A 92 8.70 -4.25 -18.28
CA VAL A 92 8.97 -5.66 -17.99
C VAL A 92 8.57 -6.47 -19.22
N ASP A 93 9.50 -7.24 -19.76
CA ASP A 93 9.34 -8.09 -20.95
C ASP A 93 8.69 -7.36 -22.16
N GLY A 94 9.08 -6.09 -22.38
CA GLY A 94 8.60 -5.23 -23.46
C GLY A 94 7.23 -4.56 -23.21
N VAL A 95 6.58 -4.81 -22.08
CA VAL A 95 5.33 -4.17 -21.67
C VAL A 95 5.61 -3.06 -20.66
N THR A 96 5.01 -1.89 -20.85
CA THR A 96 5.15 -0.77 -19.92
C THR A 96 4.05 -0.78 -18.87
N PHE A 97 4.44 -0.72 -17.61
CA PHE A 97 3.55 -0.62 -16.46
C PHE A 97 3.73 0.71 -15.75
N LEU A 98 2.63 1.28 -15.24
CA LEU A 98 2.64 2.38 -14.30
C LEU A 98 2.45 1.81 -12.89
N VAL A 99 3.53 1.70 -12.13
CA VAL A 99 3.45 1.44 -10.69
C VAL A 99 2.86 2.68 -10.03
N HIS A 100 1.79 2.50 -9.27
CA HIS A 100 1.06 3.61 -8.64
C HIS A 100 0.75 3.27 -7.18
N GLY A 101 0.93 4.24 -6.30
CA GLY A 101 0.62 4.10 -4.88
C GLY A 101 0.45 5.43 -4.18
N ILE A 102 -0.21 5.38 -3.03
CA ILE A 102 -0.31 6.49 -2.08
C ILE A 102 0.46 6.04 -0.83
N LEU A 103 1.53 6.77 -0.51
CA LEU A 103 2.34 6.51 0.67
C LEU A 103 1.67 7.18 1.87
N ASP A 104 1.53 6.46 2.97
CA ASP A 104 0.95 7.04 4.18
C ASP A 104 1.81 8.21 4.66
N TYR A 105 3.14 8.01 4.76
CA TYR A 105 4.06 9.07 5.18
C TYR A 105 5.41 8.98 4.46
N LEU A 106 6.01 10.16 4.23
CA LEU A 106 7.35 10.30 3.64
C LEU A 106 8.14 11.38 4.39
N ARG A 107 9.34 11.04 4.90
CA ARG A 107 10.23 11.99 5.57
C ARG A 107 11.71 11.61 5.42
N ALA A 108 12.53 12.55 5.00
CA ALA A 108 14.00 12.43 4.98
C ALA A 108 14.52 11.12 4.34
N GLY A 109 13.93 10.70 3.23
CA GLY A 109 14.33 9.48 2.52
C GLY A 109 13.91 8.18 3.22
N VAL A 110 12.86 8.24 4.03
CA VAL A 110 12.20 7.07 4.62
C VAL A 110 10.72 7.09 4.26
N VAL A 111 10.23 5.99 3.72
CA VAL A 111 8.80 5.75 3.49
C VAL A 111 8.25 5.02 4.71
N TYR A 112 7.18 5.53 5.29
CA TYR A 112 6.50 4.88 6.41
C TYR A 112 5.09 4.47 6.01
N ASP A 113 4.63 3.40 6.61
CA ASP A 113 3.27 2.89 6.44
C ASP A 113 2.69 2.48 7.79
N CYS A 114 1.51 3.03 8.10
CA CYS A 114 0.81 2.81 9.35
C CYS A 114 0.01 1.50 9.30
N LYS A 115 0.18 0.65 10.29
CA LYS A 115 -0.56 -0.60 10.42
C LYS A 115 -1.15 -0.75 11.80
N PHE A 116 -2.41 -1.16 11.85
CA PHE A 116 -3.09 -1.55 13.10
C PHE A 116 -3.36 -3.05 13.10
N THR A 117 -2.95 -3.75 14.14
CA THR A 117 -3.21 -5.19 14.30
C THR A 117 -3.15 -5.61 15.75
N SER A 118 -4.16 -6.31 16.24
CA SER A 118 -4.18 -6.90 17.58
C SER A 118 -3.19 -8.08 17.75
N ASN A 119 -2.67 -8.62 16.65
CA ASN A 119 -1.75 -9.76 16.67
C ASN A 119 -0.55 -9.46 15.79
N TYR A 120 0.47 -8.81 16.37
CA TYR A 120 1.75 -8.57 15.74
C TYR A 120 2.75 -9.69 16.06
N HIS A 121 3.53 -10.09 15.08
CA HIS A 121 4.72 -10.93 15.21
C HIS A 121 5.81 -10.43 14.28
N LEU A 122 7.05 -10.69 14.61
CA LEU A 122 8.21 -10.28 13.81
C LEU A 122 8.10 -10.81 12.37
N ASN A 123 8.48 -9.98 11.41
CA ASN A 123 8.44 -10.27 9.97
C ASN A 123 7.02 -10.53 9.41
N LYS A 124 5.99 -9.99 10.07
CA LYS A 124 4.60 -10.13 9.61
C LYS A 124 4.40 -9.65 8.17
N TYR A 125 5.13 -8.61 7.77
CA TYR A 125 4.99 -7.96 6.46
C TYR A 125 6.12 -8.31 5.48
N LEU A 126 6.97 -9.30 5.79
CA LEU A 126 8.12 -9.67 4.98
C LEU A 126 7.76 -9.99 3.51
N HIS A 127 6.61 -10.62 3.29
CA HIS A 127 6.16 -11.02 1.95
C HIS A 127 5.17 -10.03 1.32
N SER A 128 5.01 -8.84 1.88
CA SER A 128 4.16 -7.81 1.29
C SER A 128 4.82 -7.19 0.06
N SER A 129 4.05 -6.99 -1.01
CA SER A 129 4.51 -6.25 -2.18
C SER A 129 4.72 -4.75 -1.92
N GLN A 130 4.20 -4.23 -0.81
CA GLN A 130 4.12 -2.80 -0.51
C GLN A 130 5.48 -2.13 -0.42
N HIS A 131 6.42 -2.69 0.37
CA HIS A 131 7.75 -2.10 0.52
C HIS A 131 8.57 -2.19 -0.78
N ILE A 132 8.33 -3.20 -1.62
CA ILE A 132 8.94 -3.33 -2.96
C ILE A 132 8.46 -2.18 -3.85
N LEU A 133 7.13 -2.04 -4.00
CA LEU A 133 6.54 -1.02 -4.87
C LEU A 133 6.83 0.40 -4.38
N TYR A 134 6.75 0.64 -3.06
CA TYR A 134 6.88 2.00 -2.52
C TYR A 134 8.34 2.49 -2.52
N LEU A 135 9.30 1.62 -2.30
CA LEU A 135 10.70 1.97 -2.53
C LEU A 135 10.98 2.23 -4.01
N TYR A 136 10.37 1.48 -4.93
CA TYR A 136 10.50 1.77 -6.36
C TYR A 136 9.93 3.15 -6.71
N LEU A 137 8.78 3.54 -6.13
CA LEU A 137 8.16 4.85 -6.35
C LEU A 137 9.01 6.03 -5.86
N VAL A 138 9.85 5.82 -4.82
CA VAL A 138 10.73 6.85 -4.24
C VAL A 138 12.19 6.41 -4.37
N PRO A 139 12.85 6.65 -5.52
CA PRO A 139 14.21 6.18 -5.78
C PRO A 139 15.25 6.64 -4.76
N GLU A 140 15.07 7.83 -4.20
CA GLU A 140 15.92 8.44 -3.18
C GLU A 140 15.68 7.91 -1.77
N ALA A 141 14.61 7.14 -1.55
CA ALA A 141 14.35 6.55 -0.24
C ALA A 141 15.40 5.48 0.10
N ARG A 142 15.94 5.55 1.30
CA ARG A 142 16.96 4.62 1.80
C ARG A 142 16.35 3.35 2.39
N ARG A 143 15.11 3.43 2.87
CA ARG A 143 14.37 2.32 3.48
C ARG A 143 12.88 2.58 3.53
N PHE A 144 12.16 1.51 3.74
CA PHE A 144 10.75 1.49 4.06
C PHE A 144 10.56 1.01 5.52
N GLU A 145 9.61 1.55 6.25
CA GLU A 145 9.27 1.13 7.61
C GLU A 145 7.77 0.92 7.77
N TYR A 146 7.38 -0.28 8.23
CA TYR A 146 6.05 -0.47 8.80
C TYR A 146 6.06 0.00 10.25
N CYS A 147 5.18 0.95 10.56
CA CYS A 147 4.87 1.42 11.90
C CYS A 147 3.60 0.69 12.35
N VAL A 148 3.75 -0.32 13.21
CA VAL A 148 2.68 -1.25 13.55
C VAL A 148 2.23 -1.01 14.98
N SER A 149 0.93 -0.82 15.23
CA SER A 149 0.40 -0.71 16.59
C SER A 149 -0.69 -1.75 16.85
N ASN A 150 -0.77 -2.17 18.12
CA ASN A 150 -1.92 -2.92 18.65
C ASN A 150 -2.92 -2.03 19.41
N GLY A 151 -2.68 -0.71 19.40
CA GLY A 151 -3.41 0.31 20.13
C GLY A 151 -2.66 0.83 21.35
N THR A 152 -1.79 0.02 21.95
CA THR A 152 -0.98 0.38 23.12
C THR A 152 0.51 0.44 22.77
N ASP A 153 1.04 -0.64 22.22
CA ASP A 153 2.44 -0.75 21.84
C ASP A 153 2.62 -0.45 20.35
N VAL A 154 3.81 0.05 20.02
CA VAL A 154 4.23 0.33 18.63
C VAL A 154 5.48 -0.48 18.32
N PHE A 155 5.49 -1.12 17.17
CA PHE A 155 6.56 -1.96 16.65
C PHE A 155 7.00 -1.43 15.28
N TRP A 156 8.28 -1.61 14.93
CA TRP A 156 8.83 -1.15 13.66
C TRP A 156 9.49 -2.29 12.91
N GLU A 157 9.01 -2.56 11.69
CA GLU A 157 9.69 -3.44 10.74
C GLU A 157 10.38 -2.60 9.67
N LYS A 158 11.72 -2.73 9.56
CA LYS A 158 12.55 -1.90 8.68
C LYS A 158 13.08 -2.71 7.51
N TYR A 159 12.86 -2.18 6.31
CA TYR A 159 13.30 -2.78 5.06
C TYR A 159 14.27 -1.83 4.34
N PRO A 160 15.60 -1.96 4.57
CA PRO A 160 16.60 -1.17 3.87
C PRO A 160 16.54 -1.43 2.37
N ARG A 161 16.72 -0.39 1.55
CA ARG A 161 16.65 -0.52 0.09
C ARG A 161 17.53 -1.63 -0.48
N TYR A 162 18.76 -1.77 0.03
CA TYR A 162 19.73 -2.74 -0.50
C TYR A 162 19.35 -4.22 -0.34
N ILE A 163 18.32 -4.53 0.47
CA ILE A 163 17.78 -5.89 0.62
C ILE A 163 16.44 -6.07 -0.08
N VAL A 164 15.83 -5.00 -0.57
CA VAL A 164 14.51 -5.05 -1.22
C VAL A 164 14.72 -5.17 -2.72
N PRO A 165 14.16 -6.20 -3.39
CA PRO A 165 14.29 -6.37 -4.82
C PRO A 165 13.55 -5.28 -5.60
N GLU A 166 13.90 -5.12 -6.88
CA GLU A 166 13.11 -4.32 -7.81
C GLU A 166 11.79 -5.04 -8.15
N PRO A 167 10.73 -4.32 -8.55
CA PRO A 167 9.40 -4.91 -8.74
C PRO A 167 9.23 -5.75 -10.01
N ASP A 168 10.22 -5.83 -10.88
CA ASP A 168 10.12 -6.51 -12.18
C ASP A 168 9.80 -8.01 -12.06
N GLU A 169 10.39 -8.70 -11.09
CA GLU A 169 10.12 -10.14 -10.88
C GLU A 169 8.67 -10.38 -10.42
N ILE A 170 8.17 -9.62 -9.44
CA ILE A 170 6.80 -9.79 -8.97
C ILE A 170 5.78 -9.42 -10.05
N ILE A 171 6.06 -8.41 -10.89
CA ILE A 171 5.23 -8.04 -12.03
C ILE A 171 5.25 -9.16 -13.08
N ARG A 172 6.41 -9.73 -13.39
CA ARG A 172 6.56 -10.84 -14.33
C ARG A 172 5.78 -12.07 -13.87
N ASP A 173 5.87 -12.41 -12.59
CA ASP A 173 5.16 -13.56 -12.03
C ASP A 173 3.65 -13.34 -12.01
N PHE A 174 3.20 -12.13 -11.71
CA PHE A 174 1.80 -11.74 -11.82
C PHE A 174 1.28 -11.90 -13.26
N MET A 175 2.02 -11.40 -14.26
CA MET A 175 1.62 -11.51 -15.67
C MET A 175 1.61 -12.97 -16.15
N ARG A 176 2.59 -13.78 -15.75
CA ARG A 176 2.59 -15.24 -16.03
C ARG A 176 1.39 -15.95 -15.41
N TYR A 177 0.99 -15.53 -14.21
CA TYR A 177 -0.22 -16.07 -13.59
C TYR A 177 -1.47 -15.70 -14.37
N LEU A 178 -1.62 -14.43 -14.76
CA LEU A 178 -2.77 -13.99 -15.58
C LEU A 178 -2.86 -14.76 -16.90
N ASP A 179 -1.73 -14.97 -17.57
CA ASP A 179 -1.67 -15.74 -18.81
C ASP A 179 -2.13 -17.19 -18.60
N LYS A 180 -1.59 -17.88 -17.61
CA LYS A 180 -1.96 -19.27 -17.28
C LYS A 180 -3.43 -19.43 -16.89
N GLN A 181 -4.06 -18.40 -16.32
CA GLN A 181 -5.47 -18.41 -15.92
C GLN A 181 -6.41 -17.84 -16.99
N ASN A 182 -5.90 -17.42 -18.15
CA ASN A 182 -6.65 -16.72 -19.21
C ASN A 182 -7.32 -15.43 -18.72
N LEU A 183 -6.63 -14.67 -17.86
CA LEU A 183 -7.12 -13.43 -17.24
C LEU A 183 -6.50 -12.15 -17.84
N VAL A 184 -5.59 -12.28 -18.82
CA VAL A 184 -4.88 -11.15 -19.44
C VAL A 184 -5.86 -10.14 -20.03
N ASP A 185 -6.90 -10.60 -20.72
CA ASP A 185 -7.90 -9.72 -21.35
C ASP A 185 -8.69 -8.90 -20.32
N ILE A 186 -9.02 -9.51 -19.17
CA ILE A 186 -9.69 -8.83 -18.07
C ILE A 186 -8.77 -7.74 -17.49
N TYR A 187 -7.51 -8.08 -17.26
CA TYR A 187 -6.53 -7.14 -16.74
C TYR A 187 -6.30 -5.98 -17.70
N THR A 188 -6.00 -6.25 -18.96
CA THR A 188 -5.72 -5.22 -19.95
C THR A 188 -6.89 -4.27 -20.15
N LYS A 189 -8.11 -4.79 -20.19
CA LYS A 189 -9.35 -4.00 -20.29
C LYS A 189 -9.54 -3.07 -19.09
N ASN A 190 -9.32 -3.55 -17.88
CA ASN A 190 -9.69 -2.83 -16.65
C ASN A 190 -8.55 -1.97 -16.07
N TRP A 191 -7.29 -2.27 -16.43
CA TRP A 191 -6.10 -1.63 -15.83
C TRP A 191 -5.25 -0.85 -16.84
N GLU A 192 -5.73 -0.69 -18.08
CA GLU A 192 -5.08 0.18 -19.06
C GLU A 192 -5.08 1.64 -18.56
N VAL A 193 -3.93 2.29 -18.67
CA VAL A 193 -3.78 3.72 -18.39
C VAL A 193 -4.05 4.47 -19.70
N SER A 194 -5.23 5.05 -19.85
CA SER A 194 -5.55 5.86 -21.00
C SER A 194 -4.61 7.07 -21.09
N SER A 195 -4.10 7.34 -22.28
CA SER A 195 -3.09 8.37 -22.55
C SER A 195 -3.57 9.81 -22.33
N TYR A 196 -4.87 10.04 -22.08
CA TYR A 196 -5.46 11.36 -21.92
C TYR A 196 -6.58 11.35 -20.88
N GLY A 197 -6.48 12.19 -19.86
CA GLY A 197 -7.63 12.76 -19.15
C GLY A 197 -7.92 12.26 -17.73
N LYS A 198 -7.17 11.32 -17.13
CA LYS A 198 -7.43 10.88 -15.74
C LYS A 198 -6.34 11.24 -14.71
N LEU A 199 -5.21 11.74 -15.14
CA LEU A 199 -4.21 12.29 -14.21
C LEU A 199 -4.70 13.59 -13.53
N GLU A 200 -5.46 14.43 -14.21
CA GLU A 200 -6.02 15.65 -13.63
C GLU A 200 -7.08 15.40 -12.54
N GLN A 201 -7.87 14.33 -12.62
CA GLN A 201 -8.84 14.00 -11.58
C GLN A 201 -8.21 13.45 -10.29
N ILE A 202 -6.98 12.96 -10.36
CA ILE A 202 -6.23 12.47 -9.19
C ILE A 202 -5.62 13.67 -8.43
N TYR A 203 -5.32 14.76 -9.11
CA TYR A 203 -4.76 15.99 -8.51
C TYR A 203 -5.81 17.01 -8.02
N THR A 204 -7.07 16.87 -8.39
CA THR A 204 -8.12 17.86 -8.06
C THR A 204 -9.18 17.36 -7.06
N GLY A 205 -8.93 16.28 -6.37
CA GLY A 205 -9.83 15.76 -5.33
C GLY A 205 -9.90 16.66 -4.08
N ARG A 206 -10.28 17.94 -4.27
CA ARG A 206 -10.87 18.81 -3.28
C ARG A 206 -12.25 19.21 -3.81
N ALA A 207 -13.26 18.58 -3.30
CA ALA A 207 -14.60 19.12 -3.16
C ALA A 207 -15.24 18.52 -1.92
#